data_52448c2283482225f17a9272ba59aaa7
#
_entry.id   52448c2283482225f17a9272ba59aaa7
#
_cell.length_a   1.000
_cell.length_b   1.000
_cell.length_c   1.000
_cell.angle_alpha   90.00
_cell.angle_beta   90.00
_cell.angle_gamma   90.00
#
_symmetry.space_group_name_H-M   'P 1'
#
loop_
_entity.id
_entity.type
_entity.pdbx_description
1 polymer ?
#
loop_
_entity_poly.entity_id
_entity_poly.type
_entity_poly.pdbx_seq_one_letter_code
_entity_poly.pdbx_strand_id
1 'polypeptide(L)'
;RFVDWLRGNGIPWAISPENEKLCVTSDRNYLSLAPENYFPVLWDPRYDYHVLDHLYKVYFRCPIGEEEQMQSGELPLVRYNPEIVFVEPKEKQRGIRKVQELYHIPDEDIVVFGDGMNDLCMFGQGWLSIAMGNARDALKAKADYITTDVDKDGLWNACKHFGWI
;
A
#
# COMPACT_ATOMS: atom_id res chain seq x y z
N ARG A 1 9.52 -2.80 17.41
CA ARG A 1 10.36 -4.00 17.32
C ARG A 1 11.00 -4.16 15.94
N PHE A 2 10.21 -4.20 14.83
CA PHE A 2 10.79 -4.41 13.50
C PHE A 2 11.69 -3.24 13.06
N VAL A 3 11.29 -2.00 13.28
CA VAL A 3 12.12 -0.81 13.01
C VAL A 3 13.39 -0.81 13.87
N ASP A 4 13.32 -1.25 15.12
CA ASP A 4 14.51 -1.40 15.98
C ASP A 4 15.49 -2.44 15.42
N TRP A 5 14.94 -3.53 14.88
CA TRP A 5 15.75 -4.56 14.22
C TRP A 5 16.42 -4.01 12.94
N LEU A 6 15.70 -3.28 12.09
CA LEU A 6 16.27 -2.63 10.90
C LEU A 6 17.41 -1.71 11.29
N ARG A 7 17.19 -0.85 12.30
CA ARG A 7 18.21 0.07 12.82
C ARG A 7 19.41 -0.67 13.38
N GLY A 8 19.18 -1.72 14.15
CA GLY A 8 20.25 -2.54 14.76
C GLY A 8 21.12 -3.27 13.75
N ASN A 9 20.56 -3.57 12.57
CA ASN A 9 21.27 -4.23 11.46
C ASN A 9 21.77 -3.25 10.39
N GLY A 10 21.65 -1.95 10.60
CA GLY A 10 22.13 -0.93 9.66
C GLY A 10 21.37 -0.93 8.33
N ILE A 11 20.13 -1.42 8.30
CA ILE A 11 19.28 -1.43 7.11
C ILE A 11 18.58 -0.08 7.01
N PRO A 12 18.78 0.67 5.92
CA PRO A 12 18.12 1.95 5.70
C PRO A 12 16.59 1.84 5.74
N TRP A 13 15.94 2.75 6.46
CA TRP A 13 14.51 2.71 6.69
C TRP A 13 13.86 4.09 6.78
N ALA A 14 12.57 4.16 6.50
CA ALA A 14 11.70 5.30 6.78
C ALA A 14 10.32 4.80 7.21
N ILE A 15 9.58 5.64 7.89
CA ILE A 15 8.21 5.35 8.33
C ILE A 15 7.23 6.41 7.83
N SER A 16 5.98 6.02 7.66
CA SER A 16 4.85 6.93 7.54
C SER A 16 4.13 6.95 8.88
N PRO A 17 4.34 8.00 9.69
CA PRO A 17 3.78 8.09 11.04
C PRO A 17 2.28 8.39 11.03
N GLU A 18 1.81 9.06 9.98
CA GLU A 18 0.42 9.42 9.77
C GLU A 18 0.00 9.03 8.36
N ASN A 19 -1.31 9.05 8.09
CA ASN A 19 -1.83 8.76 6.75
C ASN A 19 -1.60 9.95 5.78
N GLU A 20 -0.49 10.65 5.96
CA GLU A 20 -0.07 11.78 5.14
C GLU A 20 1.00 11.34 4.13
N LYS A 21 1.21 12.20 3.15
CA LYS A 21 2.21 11.99 2.07
C LYS A 21 3.64 12.30 2.54
N LEU A 22 3.92 12.16 3.84
CA LEU A 22 5.23 12.43 4.41
C LEU A 22 5.79 11.17 5.05
N CYS A 23 7.00 10.82 4.68
CA CYS A 23 7.80 9.84 5.41
C CYS A 23 8.82 10.54 6.29
N VAL A 24 9.14 9.90 7.42
CA VAL A 24 10.18 10.37 8.34
C VAL A 24 11.22 9.29 8.53
N THR A 25 12.47 9.68 8.58
CA THR A 25 13.58 8.77 8.91
C THR A 25 14.60 9.45 9.80
N SER A 26 15.16 8.72 10.77
CA SER A 26 16.39 9.10 11.46
C SER A 26 17.64 8.51 10.80
N ASP A 27 17.49 7.66 9.79
CA ASP A 27 18.59 7.05 9.04
C ASP A 27 18.89 7.86 7.77
N ARG A 28 20.03 8.57 7.79
CA ARG A 28 20.46 9.39 6.66
C ARG A 28 20.67 8.60 5.36
N ASN A 29 21.04 7.32 5.47
CA ASN A 29 21.30 6.49 4.29
C ASN A 29 20.03 6.22 3.48
N TYR A 30 18.85 6.28 4.11
CA TYR A 30 17.58 6.11 3.39
C TYR A 30 17.32 7.22 2.38
N LEU A 31 17.84 8.43 2.61
CA LEU A 31 17.59 9.58 1.71
C LEU A 31 18.09 9.32 0.28
N SER A 32 19.18 8.56 0.12
CA SER A 32 19.70 8.22 -1.20
C SER A 32 18.88 7.16 -1.95
N LEU A 33 17.99 6.48 -1.24
CA LEU A 33 17.11 5.44 -1.76
C LEU A 33 15.69 5.96 -2.00
N ALA A 34 15.34 7.10 -1.38
CA ALA A 34 14.01 7.69 -1.47
C ALA A 34 13.70 8.04 -2.94
N PRO A 35 12.55 7.61 -3.46
CA PRO A 35 12.14 7.95 -4.82
C PRO A 35 11.88 9.46 -4.89
N GLU A 36 12.58 10.16 -5.77
CA GLU A 36 12.56 11.63 -5.88
C GLU A 36 11.17 12.25 -6.10
N ASN A 37 10.21 11.47 -6.59
CA ASN A 37 8.94 12.00 -7.08
C ASN A 37 7.68 11.40 -6.42
N TYR A 38 7.80 10.57 -5.39
CA TYR A 38 6.61 9.88 -4.87
C TYR A 38 6.04 10.54 -3.60
N PHE A 39 6.90 10.81 -2.63
CA PHE A 39 6.55 11.57 -1.42
C PHE A 39 7.83 12.14 -0.76
N PRO A 40 7.73 13.27 -0.09
CA PRO A 40 8.87 13.86 0.61
C PRO A 40 9.28 12.98 1.79
N VAL A 41 10.59 12.85 1.98
CA VAL A 41 11.16 12.18 3.14
C VAL A 41 11.84 13.23 4.03
N LEU A 42 11.33 13.41 5.24
CA LEU A 42 11.93 14.27 6.25
C LEU A 42 13.03 13.48 6.98
N TRP A 43 14.22 14.01 7.00
CA TRP A 43 15.29 13.50 7.85
C TRP A 43 15.28 14.24 9.19
N ASP A 44 15.03 13.52 10.27
CA ASP A 44 15.20 14.00 11.64
C ASP A 44 15.98 12.97 12.46
N PRO A 45 17.26 13.22 12.77
CA PRO A 45 18.10 12.30 13.52
C PRO A 45 17.65 12.05 14.96
N ARG A 46 16.75 12.91 15.48
CA ARG A 46 16.19 12.79 16.83
C ARG A 46 14.77 12.25 16.87
N TYR A 47 14.23 11.89 15.69
CA TYR A 47 12.86 11.39 15.62
C TYR A 47 12.70 10.09 16.41
N ASP A 48 11.84 10.12 17.39
CA ASP A 48 11.50 8.97 18.22
C ASP A 48 10.15 8.37 17.79
N TYR A 49 10.20 7.29 17.03
CA TYR A 49 9.02 6.59 16.56
C TYR A 49 8.34 5.74 17.66
N HIS A 50 8.96 5.57 18.81
CA HIS A 50 8.37 4.80 19.93
C HIS A 50 7.23 5.54 20.64
N VAL A 51 7.14 6.85 20.42
CA VAL A 51 6.04 7.67 20.97
C VAL A 51 4.78 7.61 20.12
N LEU A 52 4.83 6.94 18.96
CA LEU A 52 3.70 6.83 18.05
C LEU A 52 2.75 5.72 18.49
N ASP A 53 1.47 6.02 18.57
CA ASP A 53 0.42 5.02 18.83
C ASP A 53 0.25 4.07 17.62
N HIS A 54 0.47 4.57 16.41
CA HIS A 54 0.28 3.85 15.16
C HIS A 54 1.42 4.11 14.18
N LEU A 55 1.74 3.10 13.39
CA LEU A 55 2.59 3.21 12.20
C LEU A 55 1.79 2.72 10.99
N TYR A 56 1.65 3.57 10.00
CA TYR A 56 0.89 3.20 8.79
C TYR A 56 1.73 2.37 7.83
N LYS A 57 2.98 2.77 7.60
CA LYS A 57 3.90 2.04 6.74
C LYS A 57 5.33 2.14 7.26
N VAL A 58 6.10 1.10 7.00
CA VAL A 58 7.55 1.05 7.21
C VAL A 58 8.19 0.71 5.88
N TYR A 59 9.00 1.60 5.36
CA TYR A 59 9.79 1.41 4.14
C TYR A 59 11.22 1.06 4.53
N PHE A 60 11.85 0.15 3.83
CA PHE A 60 13.22 -0.22 4.11
C PHE A 60 13.94 -0.77 2.88
N ARG A 61 15.27 -0.68 2.91
CA ARG A 61 16.08 -1.29 1.87
C ARG A 61 16.00 -2.81 1.97
N CYS A 62 15.63 -3.45 0.87
CA CYS A 62 15.60 -4.90 0.71
C CYS A 62 15.76 -5.20 -0.78
N PRO A 63 17.00 -5.38 -1.29
CA PRO A 63 17.24 -5.78 -2.67
C PRO A 63 16.48 -7.06 -3.02
N ILE A 64 16.21 -7.24 -4.32
CA ILE A 64 15.53 -8.44 -4.81
C ILE A 64 16.31 -9.69 -4.40
N GLY A 65 15.63 -10.64 -3.77
CA GLY A 65 16.19 -11.90 -3.29
C GLY A 65 16.69 -11.88 -1.85
N GLU A 66 16.62 -10.72 -1.16
CA GLU A 66 16.99 -10.60 0.26
C GLU A 66 15.79 -10.66 1.22
N GLU A 67 14.55 -10.85 0.70
CA GLU A 67 13.33 -10.79 1.51
C GLU A 67 13.31 -11.82 2.65
N GLU A 68 13.84 -13.02 2.42
CA GLU A 68 13.90 -14.08 3.44
C GLU A 68 14.87 -13.77 4.58
N GLN A 69 15.83 -12.89 4.34
CA GLN A 69 16.79 -12.45 5.36
C GLN A 69 16.21 -11.40 6.30
N MET A 70 15.10 -10.77 5.89
CA MET A 70 14.40 -9.77 6.69
C MET A 70 13.61 -10.49 7.79
N GLN A 71 13.96 -10.27 9.04
CA GLN A 71 13.25 -10.83 10.19
C GLN A 71 11.90 -10.13 10.42
N SER A 72 11.11 -10.07 9.37
CA SER A 72 9.79 -9.41 9.39
C SER A 72 8.71 -10.24 10.09
N GLY A 73 8.96 -11.51 10.36
CA GLY A 73 7.97 -12.43 10.92
C GLY A 73 6.76 -12.56 10.00
N GLU A 74 5.57 -12.35 10.55
CA GLU A 74 4.30 -12.37 9.80
C GLU A 74 3.96 -11.03 9.15
N LEU A 75 4.84 -10.01 9.24
CA LEU A 75 4.59 -8.72 8.62
C LEU A 75 4.54 -8.87 7.09
N PRO A 76 3.45 -8.41 6.46
CA PRO A 76 3.31 -8.54 5.01
C PRO A 76 4.20 -7.56 4.28
N LEU A 77 5.15 -8.10 3.52
CA LEU A 77 6.08 -7.31 2.72
C LEU A 77 5.51 -7.10 1.31
N VAL A 78 5.53 -5.86 0.86
CA VAL A 78 5.14 -5.44 -0.48
C VAL A 78 6.33 -4.76 -1.15
N ARG A 79 6.72 -5.25 -2.31
CA ARG A 79 7.84 -4.67 -3.06
C ARG A 79 7.38 -3.40 -3.78
N TYR A 80 8.12 -2.32 -3.51
CA TYR A 80 7.91 -1.04 -4.18
C TYR A 80 8.74 -0.92 -5.48
N ASN A 81 10.04 -1.18 -5.38
CA ASN A 81 10.98 -1.16 -6.49
C ASN A 81 12.11 -2.19 -6.24
N PRO A 82 13.12 -2.34 -7.10
CA PRO A 82 14.19 -3.31 -6.91
C PRO A 82 14.94 -3.22 -5.57
N GLU A 83 15.01 -2.04 -4.94
CA GLU A 83 15.77 -1.78 -3.73
C GLU A 83 14.89 -1.62 -2.47
N ILE A 84 13.61 -1.26 -2.62
CA ILE A 84 12.73 -0.90 -1.50
C ILE A 84 11.56 -1.85 -1.39
N VAL A 85 11.33 -2.29 -0.17
CA VAL A 85 10.14 -3.00 0.29
C VAL A 85 9.45 -2.18 1.38
N PHE A 86 8.15 -2.31 1.51
CA PHE A 86 7.42 -1.73 2.63
C PHE A 86 6.48 -2.75 3.28
N VAL A 87 6.15 -2.48 4.53
CA VAL A 87 5.14 -3.24 5.28
C VAL A 87 3.79 -2.61 5.03
N GLU A 88 2.86 -3.38 4.48
CA GLU A 88 1.46 -2.97 4.29
C GLU A 88 0.55 -4.19 4.46
N PRO A 89 -0.60 -4.07 5.14
CA PRO A 89 -1.57 -5.16 5.22
C PRO A 89 -1.96 -5.64 3.83
N LYS A 90 -1.79 -6.94 3.56
CA LYS A 90 -2.18 -7.55 2.28
C LYS A 90 -3.68 -7.81 2.17
N GLU A 91 -4.37 -7.76 3.29
CA GLU A 91 -5.78 -8.12 3.41
C GLU A 91 -6.68 -6.89 3.43
N LYS A 92 -6.63 -6.09 2.34
CA LYS A 92 -7.45 -4.87 2.19
C LYS A 92 -8.95 -5.15 2.38
N GLN A 93 -9.43 -6.32 1.96
CA GLN A 93 -10.81 -6.75 2.15
C GLN A 93 -11.24 -6.77 3.62
N ARG A 94 -10.33 -7.06 4.56
CA ARG A 94 -10.66 -7.00 6.00
C ARG A 94 -10.96 -5.58 6.48
N GLY A 95 -10.25 -4.60 5.94
CA GLY A 95 -10.52 -3.18 6.23
C GLY A 95 -11.91 -2.78 5.73
N ILE A 96 -12.25 -3.18 4.50
CA ILE A 96 -13.56 -2.93 3.90
C ILE A 96 -14.66 -3.59 4.73
N ARG A 97 -14.51 -4.86 5.12
CA ARG A 97 -15.49 -5.57 5.97
C ARG A 97 -15.73 -4.87 7.31
N LYS A 98 -14.67 -4.33 7.94
CA LYS A 98 -14.84 -3.54 9.18
C LYS A 98 -15.64 -2.25 8.96
N VAL A 99 -15.44 -1.57 7.83
CA VAL A 99 -16.22 -0.38 7.46
C VAL A 99 -17.67 -0.76 7.20
N GLN A 100 -17.91 -1.87 6.48
CA GLN A 100 -19.26 -2.41 6.27
C GLN A 100 -19.99 -2.67 7.58
N GLU A 101 -19.35 -3.39 8.49
CA GLU A 101 -19.92 -3.70 9.81
C GLU A 101 -20.23 -2.44 10.60
N LEU A 102 -19.31 -1.47 10.63
CA LEU A 102 -19.46 -0.22 11.37
C LEU A 102 -20.59 0.66 10.86
N TYR A 103 -20.77 0.72 9.54
CA TYR A 103 -21.76 1.60 8.88
C TYR A 103 -22.96 0.84 8.34
N HIS A 104 -23.03 -0.48 8.54
CA HIS A 104 -24.12 -1.34 8.06
C HIS A 104 -24.36 -1.25 6.55
N ILE A 105 -23.24 -1.23 5.77
CA ILE A 105 -23.29 -1.12 4.31
C ILE A 105 -23.48 -2.51 3.71
N PRO A 106 -24.51 -2.76 2.89
CA PRO A 106 -24.68 -4.05 2.22
C PRO A 106 -23.63 -4.27 1.12
N ASP A 107 -23.41 -5.53 0.74
CA ASP A 107 -22.38 -5.90 -0.26
C ASP A 107 -22.62 -5.25 -1.63
N GLU A 108 -23.87 -5.10 -2.02
CA GLU A 108 -24.29 -4.46 -3.28
C GLU A 108 -23.97 -2.97 -3.39
N ASP A 109 -23.73 -2.31 -2.27
CA ASP A 109 -23.37 -0.88 -2.21
C ASP A 109 -21.85 -0.65 -2.18
N ILE A 110 -21.06 -1.73 -2.28
CA ILE A 110 -19.60 -1.63 -2.28
C ILE A 110 -19.07 -1.76 -3.69
N VAL A 111 -18.19 -0.82 -4.03
CA VAL A 111 -17.42 -0.83 -5.25
C VAL A 111 -15.93 -0.79 -4.91
N VAL A 112 -15.15 -1.67 -5.51
CA VAL A 112 -13.70 -1.71 -5.35
C VAL A 112 -13.00 -1.46 -6.67
N PHE A 113 -11.97 -0.64 -6.64
CA PHE A 113 -11.07 -0.40 -7.76
C PHE A 113 -9.69 -0.98 -7.44
N GLY A 114 -9.01 -1.52 -8.44
CA GLY A 114 -7.67 -2.05 -8.25
C GLY A 114 -6.85 -2.04 -9.53
N ASP A 115 -5.51 -1.97 -9.36
CA ASP A 115 -4.55 -2.06 -10.45
C ASP A 115 -3.38 -3.00 -10.12
N GLY A 116 -3.04 -3.18 -8.84
CA GLY A 116 -1.92 -3.96 -8.34
C GLY A 116 -2.31 -5.33 -7.78
N MET A 117 -1.32 -6.22 -7.66
CA MET A 117 -1.54 -7.57 -7.09
C MET A 117 -2.00 -7.55 -5.63
N ASN A 118 -1.69 -6.49 -4.88
CA ASN A 118 -2.17 -6.25 -3.52
C ASN A 118 -3.67 -5.93 -3.43
N ASP A 119 -4.31 -5.63 -4.57
CA ASP A 119 -5.76 -5.37 -4.66
C ASP A 119 -6.56 -6.64 -4.96
N LEU A 120 -5.89 -7.71 -5.38
CA LEU A 120 -6.54 -8.96 -5.79
C LEU A 120 -7.44 -9.56 -4.71
N CYS A 121 -7.11 -9.32 -3.44
CA CYS A 121 -7.88 -9.79 -2.30
C CYS A 121 -9.26 -9.10 -2.16
N MET A 122 -9.47 -7.97 -2.81
CA MET A 122 -10.75 -7.26 -2.82
C MET A 122 -11.71 -7.77 -3.91
N PHE A 123 -11.18 -8.50 -4.91
CA PHE A 123 -11.94 -9.00 -6.05
C PHE A 123 -12.57 -10.35 -5.73
N GLY A 124 -13.79 -10.59 -6.19
CA GLY A 124 -14.51 -11.85 -5.94
C GLY A 124 -15.08 -11.98 -4.52
N GLN A 125 -15.30 -10.85 -3.81
CA GLN A 125 -15.87 -10.81 -2.46
C GLN A 125 -17.40 -10.62 -2.45
N GLY A 126 -18.07 -10.59 -3.60
CA GLY A 126 -19.47 -10.22 -3.75
C GLY A 126 -19.71 -8.73 -3.97
N TRP A 127 -18.65 -7.94 -4.03
CA TRP A 127 -18.68 -6.52 -4.34
C TRP A 127 -18.47 -6.28 -5.85
N LEU A 128 -18.95 -5.15 -6.36
CA LEU A 128 -18.62 -4.73 -7.71
C LEU A 128 -17.13 -4.42 -7.82
N SER A 129 -16.40 -5.21 -8.59
CA SER A 129 -14.95 -5.10 -8.74
C SER A 129 -14.58 -4.52 -10.11
N ILE A 130 -13.84 -3.41 -10.10
CA ILE A 130 -13.44 -2.66 -11.29
C ILE A 130 -11.92 -2.66 -11.40
N ALA A 131 -11.39 -3.28 -12.44
CA ALA A 131 -9.96 -3.21 -12.76
C ALA A 131 -9.67 -1.96 -13.59
N MET A 132 -8.59 -1.24 -13.21
CA MET A 132 -8.05 -0.16 -14.03
C MET A 132 -7.49 -0.71 -15.34
N GLY A 133 -7.49 0.08 -16.41
CA GLY A 133 -6.97 -0.33 -17.71
C GLY A 133 -5.49 -0.75 -17.68
N ASN A 134 -4.69 -0.09 -16.83
CA ASN A 134 -3.30 -0.44 -16.56
C ASN A 134 -3.13 -1.58 -15.53
N ALA A 135 -4.22 -2.18 -15.03
CA ALA A 135 -4.15 -3.25 -14.05
C ALA A 135 -3.46 -4.51 -14.57
N ARG A 136 -2.94 -5.31 -13.63
CA ARG A 136 -2.37 -6.63 -13.93
C ARG A 136 -3.45 -7.57 -14.50
N ASP A 137 -3.05 -8.44 -15.42
CA ASP A 137 -3.97 -9.38 -16.09
C ASP A 137 -4.75 -10.27 -15.12
N ALA A 138 -4.12 -10.65 -14.00
CA ALA A 138 -4.76 -11.43 -12.95
C ALA A 138 -5.93 -10.69 -12.27
N LEU A 139 -5.88 -9.37 -12.14
CA LEU A 139 -6.99 -8.55 -11.67
C LEU A 139 -8.07 -8.44 -12.74
N LYS A 140 -7.67 -8.11 -13.98
CA LYS A 140 -8.60 -7.99 -15.11
C LYS A 140 -9.42 -9.26 -15.32
N ALA A 141 -8.79 -10.42 -15.13
CA ALA A 141 -9.47 -11.72 -15.24
C ALA A 141 -10.51 -11.99 -14.16
N LYS A 142 -10.47 -11.26 -13.03
CA LYS A 142 -11.41 -11.40 -11.91
C LYS A 142 -12.38 -10.21 -11.77
N ALA A 143 -12.17 -9.15 -12.53
CA ALA A 143 -12.99 -7.96 -12.47
C ALA A 143 -14.35 -8.16 -13.12
N ASP A 144 -15.39 -7.55 -12.53
CA ASP A 144 -16.70 -7.46 -13.16
C ASP A 144 -16.70 -6.45 -14.31
N TYR A 145 -15.82 -5.43 -14.22
CA TYR A 145 -15.65 -4.42 -15.25
C TYR A 145 -14.19 -3.97 -15.37
N ILE A 146 -13.73 -3.66 -16.59
CA ILE A 146 -12.42 -3.08 -16.84
C ILE A 146 -12.63 -1.68 -17.41
N THR A 147 -12.15 -0.68 -16.70
CA THR A 147 -12.19 0.71 -17.15
C THR A 147 -10.92 1.11 -17.92
N THR A 148 -10.75 2.40 -18.23
CA THR A 148 -9.53 2.92 -18.87
C THR A 148 -8.37 3.05 -17.87
N ASP A 149 -7.17 3.34 -18.36
CA ASP A 149 -5.98 3.50 -17.53
C ASP A 149 -6.15 4.64 -16.50
N VAL A 150 -5.35 4.61 -15.46
CA VAL A 150 -5.41 5.63 -14.38
C VAL A 150 -5.12 7.05 -14.91
N ASP A 151 -4.23 7.17 -15.90
CA ASP A 151 -3.87 8.43 -16.56
C ASP A 151 -4.83 8.82 -17.69
N LYS A 152 -5.88 8.02 -17.94
CA LYS A 152 -6.95 8.23 -18.93
C LYS A 152 -8.33 8.32 -18.27
N ASP A 153 -8.38 8.96 -17.10
CA ASP A 153 -9.61 9.17 -16.33
C ASP A 153 -10.40 7.89 -16.00
N GLY A 154 -9.70 6.77 -15.74
CA GLY A 154 -10.33 5.48 -15.54
C GLY A 154 -11.39 5.44 -14.45
N LEU A 155 -11.15 6.07 -13.29
CA LEU A 155 -12.15 6.18 -12.22
C LEU A 155 -13.40 6.93 -12.68
N TRP A 156 -13.20 8.09 -13.31
CA TRP A 156 -14.28 8.91 -13.84
C TRP A 156 -15.12 8.17 -14.89
N ASN A 157 -14.43 7.49 -15.81
CA ASN A 157 -15.09 6.75 -16.90
C ASN A 157 -15.92 5.58 -16.34
N ALA A 158 -15.45 4.89 -15.32
CA ALA A 158 -16.24 3.86 -14.63
C ALA A 158 -17.46 4.47 -13.95
N CYS A 159 -17.31 5.57 -13.20
CA CYS A 159 -18.44 6.25 -12.57
C CYS A 159 -19.51 6.68 -13.58
N LYS A 160 -19.10 7.18 -14.75
CA LYS A 160 -20.04 7.48 -15.84
C LYS A 160 -20.70 6.24 -16.41
N HIS A 161 -19.94 5.16 -16.63
CA HIS A 161 -20.49 3.91 -17.18
C HIS A 161 -21.61 3.37 -16.30
N PHE A 162 -21.45 3.43 -14.99
CA PHE A 162 -22.45 2.95 -14.03
C PHE A 162 -23.52 4.00 -13.66
N GLY A 163 -23.45 5.21 -14.20
CA GLY A 163 -24.43 6.26 -13.97
C GLY A 163 -24.41 6.87 -12.57
N TRP A 164 -23.24 6.84 -11.91
CA TRP A 164 -23.06 7.43 -10.58
C TRP A 164 -22.80 8.95 -10.64
N ILE A 165 -22.38 9.42 -11.81
CA ILE A 165 -22.14 10.86 -12.12
C ILE A 165 -22.60 11.18 -13.53
#